data_900b2e59cacb6610681d3df6941cab45
#
_entry.id   900b2e59cacb6610681d3df6941cab45
#
_cell.length_a   1.000
_cell.length_b   1.000
_cell.length_c   1.000
_cell.angle_alpha   90.00
_cell.angle_beta   90.00
_cell.angle_gamma   90.00
#
_symmetry.space_group_name_H-M   'P 1'
#
loop_
_entity.id
_entity.type
_entity.pdbx_description
1 polymer ?
#
loop_
_entity_poly.entity_id
_entity_poly.type
_entity_poly.pdbx_seq_one_letter_code
_entity_poly.pdbx_strand_id
1 'polypeptide(L)'
;MAIRPSILALLVGLLLAGCARENQDATTVPTTATTSPVEATTASPADRKAYFGALHVHTSISFDAFTMGTRTMPEDAFRWAKGEAIEPGINGVKTQLGTPYDFYIVSEHAEMLGSFQEMQTAGTAASKLPIAKRVLSSDGAVAAAAFTEILRDLNSGTLDPALLDPKIARTTWRSIADVVDKYYEPGKFTTFLGFEWTSSPDNENLHRVVVFGDNKVLPDLPFSSQDSPDPAALWAWMDAQRAKGSVLFAAPHNGNSSNGRMFEQVKFDGSPIDADWVKARARNEPLYELTQIKGTSETFPSLSPNDEFANFELWDFTLSAETQRATKHAGSYARQALIDGLEIEARGLGNPFKYGFYGDNDTHAAAGSNEEFNHTGKFGIEMIPGVRLKGLPGMPAGQVEQIRKFSSGGLAGVWADENTRPALYNAMLRRETFATSGTFIRVRMFGGFGLTEADLAAPDFAARGYARGVPMGGDLKGKPGTPAPTFLIRALKDPKSANLDRIQVVKGWLDAGGQKHEKVFDVAWAGERKPGPDGKLPAIGNTVDLKTATYANTIGAAELAVAWSDPEFKSGERAVYYVRVLEIPTPRWSTYDAVRLKLPLPKDVPPTIQERAWSSPIWYTPS
;
A
#
# COMPACT_ATOMS: atom_id res chain seq x y z
N MET A 1 -27.20 61.67 9.11
CA MET A 1 -27.08 62.76 8.17
C MET A 1 -26.74 62.15 6.83
N ALA A 2 -27.71 61.93 6.12
CA ALA A 2 -28.10 61.87 4.74
C ALA A 2 -27.17 62.59 3.78
N ILE A 3 -26.90 62.00 2.63
CA ILE A 3 -27.33 62.44 1.28
C ILE A 3 -26.72 61.54 0.20
N ARG A 4 -27.59 60.87 -0.55
CA ARG A 4 -27.45 60.44 -1.98
C ARG A 4 -27.80 61.67 -2.87
N PRO A 5 -27.89 61.61 -4.22
CA PRO A 5 -27.56 60.64 -5.31
C PRO A 5 -27.04 61.31 -6.61
N SER A 6 -27.00 60.58 -7.77
CA SER A 6 -27.51 60.89 -9.12
C SER A 6 -26.57 60.33 -10.20
N ILE A 7 -26.92 59.37 -11.05
CA ILE A 7 -27.71 59.32 -12.29
C ILE A 7 -27.10 60.17 -13.43
N LEU A 8 -26.69 59.53 -14.53
CA LEU A 8 -27.21 59.87 -15.87
C LEU A 8 -26.88 58.78 -16.93
N ALA A 9 -27.94 58.33 -17.58
CA ALA A 9 -27.96 57.47 -18.77
C ALA A 9 -28.10 58.34 -20.04
N LEU A 10 -27.77 57.74 -21.22
CA LEU A 10 -28.43 57.99 -22.56
C LEU A 10 -27.71 57.11 -23.58
N LEU A 11 -28.31 56.17 -24.23
CA LEU A 11 -29.31 56.05 -25.28
C LEU A 11 -28.71 55.96 -26.71
N VAL A 12 -28.96 54.80 -27.36
CA VAL A 12 -29.58 54.47 -28.65
C VAL A 12 -28.77 54.50 -29.94
N GLY A 13 -28.87 53.40 -30.66
CA GLY A 13 -28.63 53.24 -32.11
C GLY A 13 -28.92 51.84 -32.61
N LEU A 14 -30.17 51.56 -32.99
CA LEU A 14 -30.59 50.37 -33.75
C LEU A 14 -30.09 50.46 -35.20
N LEU A 15 -29.68 49.30 -35.77
CA LEU A 15 -29.98 48.95 -37.17
C LEU A 15 -30.09 47.41 -37.30
N LEU A 16 -31.24 46.97 -37.79
CA LEU A 16 -31.62 45.62 -38.17
C LEU A 16 -31.03 45.26 -39.55
N ALA A 17 -30.53 44.03 -39.71
CA ALA A 17 -30.76 43.26 -40.94
C ALA A 17 -30.27 41.81 -40.82
N GLY A 18 -31.16 40.83 -41.09
CA GLY A 18 -30.86 39.65 -41.88
C GLY A 18 -30.60 38.35 -41.14
N CYS A 19 -31.62 37.45 -41.19
CA CYS A 19 -31.62 36.05 -40.81
C CYS A 19 -30.49 35.21 -41.39
N ALA A 20 -29.84 34.40 -40.56
CA ALA A 20 -29.49 33.00 -40.88
C ALA A 20 -29.41 32.21 -39.58
N ARG A 21 -30.21 31.15 -39.44
CA ARG A 21 -30.14 30.16 -38.38
C ARG A 21 -28.92 29.29 -38.65
N GLU A 22 -27.90 29.39 -37.83
CA GLU A 22 -26.92 28.31 -37.61
C GLU A 22 -27.12 27.73 -36.24
N ASN A 23 -27.29 26.41 -36.20
CA ASN A 23 -27.29 25.60 -34.99
C ASN A 23 -25.94 25.78 -34.29
N GLN A 24 -25.92 26.41 -33.12
CA GLN A 24 -24.76 26.35 -32.24
C GLN A 24 -24.85 25.01 -31.50
N ASP A 25 -23.97 24.11 -31.91
CA ASP A 25 -23.62 22.90 -31.15
C ASP A 25 -23.23 23.30 -29.73
N ALA A 26 -23.86 22.57 -28.79
CA ALA A 26 -23.51 22.64 -27.39
C ALA A 26 -22.02 22.30 -27.23
N THR A 27 -21.26 23.24 -26.71
CA THR A 27 -19.88 23.04 -26.26
C THR A 27 -19.91 21.97 -25.16
N THR A 28 -19.60 20.75 -25.55
CA THR A 28 -19.30 19.65 -24.62
C THR A 28 -18.05 20.02 -23.82
N VAL A 29 -18.25 20.30 -22.55
CA VAL A 29 -17.18 20.33 -21.55
C VAL A 29 -16.46 18.97 -21.63
N PRO A 30 -15.13 18.90 -21.75
CA PRO A 30 -14.41 17.64 -21.78
C PRO A 30 -14.60 16.93 -20.43
N THR A 31 -15.45 15.93 -20.41
CA THR A 31 -15.65 15.04 -19.26
C THR A 31 -14.52 14.02 -19.26
N THR A 32 -13.90 13.85 -18.10
CA THR A 32 -12.95 12.79 -17.73
C THR A 32 -11.48 13.03 -18.09
N ALA A 33 -10.74 13.68 -17.17
CA ALA A 33 -9.33 13.39 -17.01
C ALA A 33 -9.21 11.99 -16.36
N THR A 34 -9.21 10.96 -17.18
CA THR A 34 -8.70 9.64 -16.79
C THR A 34 -7.20 9.76 -16.54
N THR A 35 -6.66 9.06 -15.55
CA THR A 35 -5.22 8.81 -15.44
C THR A 35 -4.77 8.30 -16.81
N SER A 36 -4.04 9.14 -17.58
CA SER A 36 -3.69 8.76 -18.95
C SER A 36 -2.69 7.61 -18.92
N PRO A 37 -2.97 6.48 -19.61
CA PRO A 37 -2.00 5.43 -19.78
C PRO A 37 -0.78 5.97 -20.55
N VAL A 38 0.42 5.62 -20.11
CA VAL A 38 1.64 5.85 -20.90
C VAL A 38 1.64 4.86 -22.08
N GLU A 39 2.21 5.19 -23.24
CA GLU A 39 2.15 4.40 -24.46
C GLU A 39 2.30 2.89 -24.25
N ALA A 40 1.35 2.12 -24.78
CA ALA A 40 1.24 0.68 -24.54
C ALA A 40 2.21 -0.11 -25.41
N THR A 41 2.79 -1.18 -24.83
CA THR A 41 3.53 -2.21 -25.55
C THR A 41 2.61 -3.08 -26.41
N THR A 42 3.10 -3.64 -27.50
CA THR A 42 2.38 -4.56 -28.41
C THR A 42 2.33 -6.02 -27.90
N ALA A 43 2.86 -6.28 -26.69
CA ALA A 43 2.90 -7.62 -26.11
C ALA A 43 1.50 -8.18 -25.79
N SER A 44 1.33 -9.50 -25.95
CA SER A 44 0.10 -10.18 -25.57
C SER A 44 -0.08 -10.13 -24.04
N PRO A 45 -1.26 -9.79 -23.51
CA PRO A 45 -1.51 -9.87 -22.07
C PRO A 45 -1.20 -11.24 -21.45
N ALA A 46 -1.25 -12.31 -22.25
CA ALA A 46 -0.91 -13.65 -21.81
C ALA A 46 0.56 -13.82 -21.42
N ASP A 47 1.45 -13.02 -22.00
CA ASP A 47 2.91 -13.08 -21.80
C ASP A 47 3.36 -12.26 -20.59
N ARG A 48 2.45 -11.60 -19.89
CA ARG A 48 2.78 -10.82 -18.67
C ARG A 48 3.48 -11.68 -17.63
N LYS A 49 4.54 -11.11 -17.07
CA LYS A 49 5.35 -11.70 -16.00
C LYS A 49 5.03 -11.04 -14.67
N ALA A 50 5.24 -11.75 -13.57
CA ALA A 50 5.20 -11.17 -12.25
C ALA A 50 6.54 -10.50 -11.96
N TYR A 51 6.50 -9.20 -11.66
CA TYR A 51 7.62 -8.40 -11.17
C TYR A 51 7.38 -8.04 -9.71
N PHE A 52 8.46 -8.04 -8.91
CA PHE A 52 8.40 -7.79 -7.48
C PHE A 52 9.23 -6.59 -7.07
N GLY A 53 8.72 -5.81 -6.13
CA GLY A 53 9.43 -4.64 -5.64
C GLY A 53 8.70 -3.94 -4.51
N ALA A 54 9.05 -2.67 -4.29
CA ALA A 54 8.49 -1.82 -3.26
C ALA A 54 8.11 -0.45 -3.82
N LEU A 55 7.02 0.11 -3.29
CA LEU A 55 6.47 1.43 -3.62
C LEU A 55 6.43 2.36 -2.40
N HIS A 56 7.03 1.96 -1.26
CA HIS A 56 7.01 2.71 0.00
C HIS A 56 8.35 2.56 0.75
N VAL A 57 9.24 3.53 0.54
CA VAL A 57 10.64 3.47 1.03
C VAL A 57 11.13 4.87 1.40
N HIS A 58 11.74 4.98 2.58
CA HIS A 58 12.37 6.18 3.11
C HIS A 58 13.88 6.01 3.29
N THR A 59 14.58 7.12 3.15
CA THR A 59 16.01 7.26 3.45
C THR A 59 16.22 8.30 4.54
N SER A 60 17.46 8.70 4.78
CA SER A 60 17.74 9.77 5.76
C SER A 60 17.18 11.14 5.37
N ILE A 61 16.57 11.28 4.18
CA ILE A 61 15.90 12.52 3.79
C ILE A 61 14.59 12.70 4.54
N SER A 62 13.91 11.61 4.90
CA SER A 62 12.74 11.65 5.78
C SER A 62 13.16 11.99 7.21
N PHE A 63 12.45 12.92 7.82
CA PHE A 63 12.80 13.52 9.13
C PHE A 63 12.88 12.50 10.26
N ASP A 64 11.97 11.54 10.29
CA ASP A 64 11.90 10.48 11.29
C ASP A 64 12.98 9.41 11.08
N ALA A 65 13.23 9.01 9.84
CA ALA A 65 14.33 8.12 9.48
C ALA A 65 15.68 8.70 9.95
N PHE A 66 15.91 9.97 9.66
CA PHE A 66 17.13 10.66 10.08
C PHE A 66 17.29 10.68 11.61
N THR A 67 16.22 11.08 12.32
CA THR A 67 16.23 11.20 13.79
C THR A 67 16.43 9.84 14.45
N MET A 68 15.91 8.77 13.83
CA MET A 68 16.05 7.39 14.29
C MET A 68 17.30 6.69 13.77
N GLY A 69 18.33 7.47 13.41
CA GLY A 69 19.69 6.97 13.16
C GLY A 69 19.98 6.47 11.75
N THR A 70 19.09 6.65 10.80
CA THR A 70 19.35 6.34 9.38
C THR A 70 20.29 7.38 8.76
N ARG A 71 21.22 6.92 7.91
CA ARG A 71 22.20 7.78 7.23
C ARG A 71 22.34 7.47 5.74
N THR A 72 21.61 6.50 5.24
CA THR A 72 21.53 6.17 3.81
C THR A 72 20.80 7.24 3.03
N MET A 73 21.18 7.40 1.77
CA MET A 73 20.60 8.33 0.81
C MET A 73 19.83 7.57 -0.29
N PRO A 74 19.08 8.23 -1.17
CA PRO A 74 18.33 7.59 -2.26
C PRO A 74 19.14 6.62 -3.13
N GLU A 75 20.41 6.91 -3.38
CA GLU A 75 21.30 5.98 -4.10
C GLU A 75 21.46 4.64 -3.39
N ASP A 76 21.57 4.66 -2.08
CA ASP A 76 21.74 3.44 -1.27
C ASP A 76 20.50 2.58 -1.33
N ALA A 77 19.29 3.19 -1.39
CA ALA A 77 18.04 2.48 -1.55
C ALA A 77 18.01 1.66 -2.86
N PHE A 78 18.41 2.26 -3.97
CA PHE A 78 18.47 1.55 -5.26
C PHE A 78 19.59 0.52 -5.32
N ARG A 79 20.74 0.77 -4.70
CA ARG A 79 21.83 -0.21 -4.57
C ARG A 79 21.39 -1.42 -3.75
N TRP A 80 20.71 -1.17 -2.63
CA TRP A 80 20.11 -2.22 -1.82
C TRP A 80 19.14 -3.09 -2.62
N ALA A 81 18.17 -2.46 -3.28
CA ALA A 81 17.17 -3.17 -4.07
C ALA A 81 17.78 -4.02 -5.20
N LYS A 82 18.92 -3.61 -5.74
CA LYS A 82 19.71 -4.38 -6.72
C LYS A 82 20.55 -5.48 -6.08
N GLY A 83 20.53 -5.66 -4.76
CA GLY A 83 21.24 -6.71 -4.03
C GLY A 83 22.65 -6.34 -3.60
N GLU A 84 23.03 -5.06 -3.59
CA GLU A 84 24.28 -4.61 -3.03
C GLU A 84 24.20 -4.52 -1.50
N ALA A 85 25.32 -4.77 -0.81
CA ALA A 85 25.40 -4.56 0.63
C ALA A 85 25.52 -3.06 0.95
N ILE A 86 24.71 -2.57 1.87
CA ILE A 86 24.75 -1.19 2.36
C ILE A 86 24.84 -1.15 3.89
N GLU A 87 25.11 0.02 4.43
CA GLU A 87 25.20 0.30 5.87
C GLU A 87 24.14 1.35 6.26
N PRO A 88 22.92 0.93 6.63
CA PRO A 88 21.80 1.85 6.77
C PRO A 88 21.88 2.78 7.99
N GLY A 89 22.45 2.31 9.08
CA GLY A 89 22.49 3.04 10.35
C GLY A 89 23.87 3.58 10.74
N ILE A 90 23.92 4.24 11.88
CA ILE A 90 25.16 4.82 12.48
C ILE A 90 26.03 3.78 13.20
N ASN A 91 25.66 2.51 13.17
CA ASN A 91 26.24 1.45 14.00
C ASN A 91 27.20 0.51 13.25
N GLY A 92 27.50 0.77 11.97
CA GLY A 92 28.42 -0.01 11.15
C GLY A 92 27.89 -1.39 10.71
N VAL A 93 26.63 -1.68 10.94
CA VAL A 93 26.02 -2.95 10.53
C VAL A 93 25.71 -2.90 9.03
N LYS A 94 26.32 -3.82 8.27
CA LYS A 94 26.03 -4.02 6.85
C LYS A 94 24.93 -5.05 6.68
N THR A 95 24.06 -4.79 5.69
CA THR A 95 22.97 -5.68 5.31
C THR A 95 22.88 -5.80 3.79
N GLN A 96 22.31 -6.91 3.30
CA GLN A 96 22.19 -7.23 1.88
C GLN A 96 20.98 -8.10 1.66
N LEU A 97 20.20 -7.84 0.59
CA LEU A 97 19.08 -8.69 0.19
C LEU A 97 19.56 -10.07 -0.29
N GLY A 98 18.84 -11.13 0.09
CA GLY A 98 19.03 -12.47 -0.47
C GLY A 98 18.50 -12.63 -1.89
N THR A 99 17.51 -11.81 -2.28
CA THR A 99 16.93 -11.80 -3.63
C THR A 99 16.67 -10.35 -4.06
N PRO A 100 17.36 -9.85 -5.11
CA PRO A 100 17.13 -8.50 -5.64
C PRO A 100 15.70 -8.30 -6.12
N TYR A 101 15.23 -7.05 -6.08
CA TYR A 101 13.93 -6.64 -6.59
C TYR A 101 13.99 -6.26 -8.07
N ASP A 102 12.82 -6.31 -8.74
CA ASP A 102 12.68 -5.87 -10.13
C ASP A 102 12.45 -4.35 -10.23
N PHE A 103 11.82 -3.75 -9.21
CA PHE A 103 11.56 -2.31 -9.15
C PHE A 103 11.60 -1.78 -7.72
N TYR A 104 11.88 -0.49 -7.57
CA TYR A 104 11.95 0.17 -6.27
C TYR A 104 11.60 1.64 -6.37
N ILE A 105 11.09 2.21 -5.29
CA ILE A 105 10.77 3.63 -5.17
C ILE A 105 11.66 4.32 -4.14
N VAL A 106 11.74 5.64 -4.22
CA VAL A 106 12.03 6.52 -3.09
C VAL A 106 10.81 7.41 -2.91
N SER A 107 10.19 7.36 -1.73
CA SER A 107 8.93 8.02 -1.37
C SER A 107 9.03 8.76 -0.04
N GLU A 108 10.01 9.66 0.06
CA GLU A 108 10.26 10.43 1.28
C GLU A 108 9.01 11.19 1.75
N HIS A 109 8.90 11.44 3.05
CA HIS A 109 7.89 12.35 3.57
C HIS A 109 7.97 13.72 2.89
N ALA A 110 6.83 14.24 2.44
CA ALA A 110 6.75 15.59 1.89
C ALA A 110 7.01 16.66 2.96
N GLU A 111 6.70 16.33 4.20
CA GLU A 111 6.88 17.17 5.38
C GLU A 111 8.37 17.35 5.68
N MET A 112 8.81 18.61 5.82
CA MET A 112 10.20 18.98 6.15
C MET A 112 11.26 18.36 5.20
N LEU A 113 10.91 18.12 3.94
CA LEU A 113 11.75 17.42 2.96
C LEU A 113 13.14 18.06 2.85
N GLY A 114 14.21 17.32 3.24
CA GLY A 114 15.60 17.74 3.20
C GLY A 114 16.05 18.65 4.36
N SER A 115 15.13 19.09 5.24
CA SER A 115 15.46 20.06 6.30
C SER A 115 16.40 19.50 7.36
N PHE A 116 16.39 18.18 7.57
CA PHE A 116 17.23 17.53 8.56
C PHE A 116 18.70 17.40 8.11
N GLN A 117 18.94 17.28 6.80
CA GLN A 117 20.30 17.37 6.23
C GLN A 117 20.88 18.76 6.44
N GLU A 118 20.06 19.82 6.34
CA GLU A 118 20.47 21.18 6.62
C GLU A 118 20.85 21.42 8.09
N MET A 119 20.32 20.65 9.04
CA MET A 119 20.76 20.71 10.45
C MET A 119 22.23 20.32 10.62
N GLN A 120 22.78 19.48 9.73
CA GLN A 120 24.20 19.09 9.76
C GLN A 120 25.10 20.15 9.11
N THR A 121 24.54 21.01 8.27
CA THR A 121 25.30 22.00 7.51
C THR A 121 25.51 23.26 8.36
N ALA A 122 26.73 23.49 8.80
CA ALA A 122 27.07 24.63 9.68
C ALA A 122 26.66 25.96 9.02
N GLY A 123 26.00 26.82 9.79
CA GLY A 123 25.62 28.17 9.38
C GLY A 123 24.23 28.31 8.75
N THR A 124 23.55 27.21 8.42
CA THR A 124 22.15 27.22 7.93
C THR A 124 21.17 27.68 9.03
N ALA A 125 19.96 28.07 8.66
CA ALA A 125 18.91 28.41 9.61
C ALA A 125 18.55 27.19 10.48
N ALA A 126 18.37 26.02 9.87
CA ALA A 126 18.04 24.78 10.56
C ALA A 126 19.14 24.34 11.56
N SER A 127 20.44 24.50 11.22
CA SER A 127 21.55 24.13 12.11
C SER A 127 21.65 24.99 13.38
N LYS A 128 21.04 26.18 13.39
CA LYS A 128 20.99 27.09 14.53
C LYS A 128 19.85 26.82 15.49
N LEU A 129 18.89 26.00 15.11
CA LEU A 129 17.76 25.66 15.97
C LEU A 129 18.23 24.90 17.22
N PRO A 130 17.67 25.17 18.42
CA PRO A 130 18.00 24.42 19.63
C PRO A 130 17.78 22.91 19.49
N ILE A 131 16.76 22.51 18.72
CA ILE A 131 16.41 21.11 18.47
C ILE A 131 17.47 20.39 17.62
N ALA A 132 18.21 21.10 16.76
CA ALA A 132 19.20 20.49 15.87
C ALA A 132 20.30 19.73 16.65
N LYS A 133 20.79 20.27 17.76
CA LYS A 133 21.76 19.58 18.60
C LYS A 133 21.25 18.29 19.23
N ARG A 134 19.94 18.24 19.51
CA ARG A 134 19.29 17.06 20.08
C ARG A 134 19.03 16.00 19.03
N VAL A 135 18.57 16.41 17.85
CA VAL A 135 18.39 15.53 16.67
C VAL A 135 19.71 14.89 16.23
N LEU A 136 20.82 15.66 16.29
CA LEU A 136 22.16 15.19 15.91
C LEU A 136 22.90 14.47 17.05
N SER A 137 22.25 14.25 18.19
CA SER A 137 22.87 13.59 19.34
C SER A 137 23.20 12.12 19.04
N SER A 138 24.37 11.67 19.47
CA SER A 138 24.73 10.25 19.50
C SER A 138 24.01 9.47 20.61
N ASP A 139 23.38 10.18 21.56
CA ASP A 139 22.50 9.58 22.57
C ASP A 139 21.11 9.35 21.96
N GLY A 140 20.76 8.08 21.74
CA GLY A 140 19.49 7.69 21.16
C GLY A 140 18.26 8.14 21.96
N ALA A 141 18.37 8.26 23.30
CA ALA A 141 17.26 8.76 24.12
C ALA A 141 17.02 10.26 23.90
N VAL A 142 18.10 11.05 23.75
CA VAL A 142 18.01 12.47 23.43
C VAL A 142 17.43 12.70 22.03
N ALA A 143 17.86 11.90 21.05
CA ALA A 143 17.34 11.95 19.67
C ALA A 143 15.85 11.55 19.62
N ALA A 144 15.45 10.49 20.33
CA ALA A 144 14.05 10.06 20.41
C ALA A 144 13.14 11.11 21.08
N ALA A 145 13.60 11.80 22.11
CA ALA A 145 12.86 12.90 22.74
C ALA A 145 12.71 14.10 21.79
N ALA A 146 13.74 14.39 20.97
CA ALA A 146 13.66 15.42 19.94
C ALA A 146 12.65 15.03 18.83
N PHE A 147 12.62 13.77 18.43
CA PHE A 147 11.64 13.24 17.48
C PHE A 147 10.19 13.41 17.98
N THR A 148 9.95 13.04 19.25
CA THR A 148 8.62 13.22 19.87
C THR A 148 8.15 14.68 19.85
N GLU A 149 9.07 15.63 20.10
CA GLU A 149 8.79 17.07 20.05
C GLU A 149 8.43 17.51 18.62
N ILE A 150 9.21 17.07 17.62
CA ILE A 150 8.97 17.39 16.20
C ILE A 150 7.61 16.84 15.74
N LEU A 151 7.25 15.60 16.12
CA LEU A 151 5.94 15.02 15.79
C LEU A 151 4.79 15.82 16.39
N ARG A 152 4.94 16.23 17.65
CA ARG A 152 3.94 17.07 18.31
C ARG A 152 3.77 18.41 17.57
N ASP A 153 4.88 19.06 17.21
CA ASP A 153 4.87 20.37 16.56
C ASP A 153 4.37 20.27 15.10
N LEU A 154 4.66 19.15 14.41
CA LEU A 154 4.10 18.82 13.09
C LEU A 154 2.58 18.69 13.17
N ASN A 155 2.07 17.88 14.09
CA ASN A 155 0.65 17.61 14.24
C ASN A 155 -0.16 18.83 14.74
N SER A 156 0.49 19.74 15.47
CA SER A 156 -0.15 20.98 15.94
C SER A 156 0.04 22.19 15.01
N GLY A 157 0.79 22.02 13.90
CA GLY A 157 1.10 23.11 12.97
C GLY A 157 1.99 24.20 13.56
N THR A 158 2.82 23.88 14.56
CA THR A 158 3.70 24.82 15.28
C THR A 158 5.18 24.64 14.96
N LEU A 159 5.51 23.92 13.87
CA LEU A 159 6.89 23.74 13.41
C LEU A 159 7.59 25.09 13.17
N ASP A 160 8.90 25.12 13.50
CA ASP A 160 9.74 26.28 13.20
C ASP A 160 9.82 26.49 11.67
N PRO A 161 9.57 27.73 11.18
CA PRO A 161 9.61 28.03 9.74
C PRO A 161 10.94 27.66 9.05
N ALA A 162 12.06 27.60 9.77
CA ALA A 162 13.33 27.16 9.21
C ALA A 162 13.35 25.68 8.79
N LEU A 163 12.41 24.86 9.29
CA LEU A 163 12.20 23.47 8.87
C LEU A 163 11.27 23.33 7.67
N LEU A 164 10.64 24.42 7.25
CA LEU A 164 9.65 24.47 6.17
C LEU A 164 10.13 25.32 4.98
N ASP A 165 11.45 25.53 4.81
CA ASP A 165 11.99 26.34 3.71
C ASP A 165 11.73 25.68 2.35
N PRO A 166 10.88 26.29 1.49
CA PRO A 166 10.53 25.71 0.19
C PRO A 166 11.72 25.62 -0.79
N LYS A 167 12.81 26.34 -0.54
CA LYS A 167 14.02 26.24 -1.37
C LYS A 167 14.75 24.95 -1.11
N ILE A 168 14.84 24.54 0.17
CA ILE A 168 15.45 23.27 0.59
C ILE A 168 14.63 22.12 -0.01
N ALA A 169 13.32 22.11 0.24
CA ALA A 169 12.42 21.09 -0.27
C ALA A 169 12.48 20.95 -1.80
N ARG A 170 12.51 22.09 -2.54
CA ARG A 170 12.63 22.08 -4.01
C ARG A 170 13.94 21.49 -4.49
N THR A 171 15.05 21.88 -3.88
CA THR A 171 16.38 21.37 -4.24
C THR A 171 16.48 19.87 -3.97
N THR A 172 16.01 19.43 -2.82
CA THR A 172 16.00 18.02 -2.42
C THR A 172 15.09 17.20 -3.35
N TRP A 173 13.88 17.69 -3.65
CA TRP A 173 12.96 17.01 -4.56
C TRP A 173 13.56 16.78 -5.95
N ARG A 174 14.23 17.79 -6.52
CA ARG A 174 14.91 17.67 -7.82
C ARG A 174 16.08 16.71 -7.76
N SER A 175 16.87 16.75 -6.69
CA SER A 175 17.98 15.81 -6.49
C SER A 175 17.51 14.36 -6.40
N ILE A 176 16.38 14.08 -5.71
CA ILE A 176 15.79 12.73 -5.67
C ILE A 176 15.39 12.29 -7.09
N ALA A 177 14.73 13.16 -7.86
CA ALA A 177 14.32 12.85 -9.23
C ALA A 177 15.52 12.50 -10.13
N ASP A 178 16.63 13.24 -10.01
CA ASP A 178 17.86 12.98 -10.76
C ASP A 178 18.46 11.60 -10.40
N VAL A 179 18.44 11.24 -9.12
CA VAL A 179 18.91 9.92 -8.67
C VAL A 179 18.01 8.80 -9.16
N VAL A 180 16.68 8.98 -9.12
CA VAL A 180 15.69 8.03 -9.65
C VAL A 180 15.95 7.76 -11.13
N ASP A 181 16.23 8.78 -11.94
CA ASP A 181 16.52 8.62 -13.37
C ASP A 181 17.88 7.99 -13.62
N LYS A 182 18.89 8.30 -12.82
CA LYS A 182 20.25 7.73 -12.89
C LYS A 182 20.25 6.20 -12.71
N TYR A 183 19.39 5.67 -11.82
CA TYR A 183 19.33 4.24 -11.51
C TYR A 183 18.31 3.46 -12.34
N TYR A 184 17.54 4.12 -13.21
CA TYR A 184 16.57 3.47 -14.08
C TYR A 184 17.25 2.69 -15.20
N GLU A 185 17.07 1.38 -15.24
CA GLU A 185 17.60 0.45 -16.27
C GLU A 185 16.42 -0.29 -16.93
N PRO A 186 15.79 0.28 -17.99
CA PRO A 186 14.64 -0.35 -18.64
C PRO A 186 14.88 -1.80 -19.02
N GLY A 187 13.94 -2.67 -18.70
CA GLY A 187 14.02 -4.13 -18.94
C GLY A 187 14.81 -4.90 -17.88
N LYS A 188 15.45 -4.22 -16.91
CA LYS A 188 16.26 -4.86 -15.86
C LYS A 188 15.86 -4.44 -14.46
N PHE A 189 15.86 -3.14 -14.19
CA PHE A 189 15.54 -2.58 -12.90
C PHE A 189 14.81 -1.25 -13.08
N THR A 190 13.58 -1.19 -12.59
CA THR A 190 12.75 0.02 -12.71
C THR A 190 12.75 0.80 -11.39
N THR A 191 13.03 2.09 -11.50
CA THR A 191 12.96 3.02 -10.37
C THR A 191 11.73 3.93 -10.53
N PHE A 192 11.04 4.23 -9.43
CA PHE A 192 9.95 5.20 -9.38
C PHE A 192 10.32 6.38 -8.49
N LEU A 193 9.84 7.55 -8.85
CA LEU A 193 9.81 8.74 -8.00
C LEU A 193 8.47 8.77 -7.27
N GLY A 194 8.49 9.10 -6.00
CA GLY A 194 7.30 9.32 -5.21
C GLY A 194 7.57 10.21 -4.02
N PHE A 195 6.51 10.49 -3.28
CA PHE A 195 6.58 11.10 -1.96
C PHE A 195 5.44 10.57 -1.10
N GLU A 196 5.59 10.63 0.20
CA GLU A 196 4.52 10.34 1.12
C GLU A 196 3.89 11.63 1.65
N TRP A 197 2.57 11.76 1.48
CA TRP A 197 1.74 12.75 2.14
C TRP A 197 1.31 12.18 3.51
N THR A 198 1.76 12.83 4.60
CA THR A 198 1.77 12.26 5.96
C THR A 198 0.77 12.96 6.87
N SER A 199 -0.52 12.86 6.55
CA SER A 199 -1.57 13.43 7.41
C SER A 199 -1.93 12.48 8.55
N SER A 200 -1.89 12.97 9.78
CA SER A 200 -2.18 12.21 11.00
C SER A 200 -3.06 13.01 11.97
N PRO A 201 -4.28 13.42 11.59
CA PRO A 201 -5.18 14.14 12.50
C PRO A 201 -5.44 13.27 13.73
N ASP A 202 -5.31 13.86 14.93
CA ASP A 202 -5.48 13.17 16.22
C ASP A 202 -4.56 11.93 16.39
N ASN A 203 -3.40 11.90 15.72
CA ASN A 203 -2.45 10.77 15.61
C ASN A 203 -3.04 9.54 14.87
N GLU A 204 -4.08 9.71 14.09
CA GLU A 204 -4.75 8.67 13.30
C GLU A 204 -4.29 8.72 11.84
N ASN A 205 -3.76 7.61 11.34
CA ASN A 205 -3.09 7.55 10.04
C ASN A 205 -4.05 7.80 8.87
N LEU A 206 -3.73 8.80 8.05
CA LEU A 206 -4.33 9.04 6.73
C LEU A 206 -3.29 9.14 5.62
N HIS A 207 -2.10 8.55 5.80
CA HIS A 207 -0.98 8.65 4.87
C HIS A 207 -1.26 8.06 3.48
N ARG A 208 -0.64 8.64 2.45
CA ARG A 208 -0.65 8.18 1.06
C ARG A 208 0.72 8.30 0.44
N VAL A 209 1.19 7.23 -0.17
CA VAL A 209 2.32 7.33 -1.10
C VAL A 209 1.79 7.80 -2.45
N VAL A 210 2.33 8.90 -2.97
CA VAL A 210 2.06 9.39 -4.32
C VAL A 210 3.19 8.91 -5.24
N VAL A 211 2.82 8.15 -6.27
CA VAL A 211 3.75 7.52 -7.23
C VAL A 211 3.65 8.21 -8.58
N PHE A 212 4.79 8.60 -9.16
CA PHE A 212 4.87 9.16 -10.51
C PHE A 212 5.18 8.08 -11.54
N GLY A 213 4.38 8.00 -12.60
CA GLY A 213 4.56 7.06 -13.71
C GLY A 213 5.71 7.44 -14.65
N ASP A 214 6.07 8.73 -14.68
CA ASP A 214 7.29 9.23 -15.33
C ASP A 214 7.74 10.55 -14.66
N ASN A 215 8.93 11.03 -15.01
CA ASN A 215 9.53 12.26 -14.48
C ASN A 215 9.51 13.42 -15.49
N LYS A 216 8.69 13.36 -16.56
CA LYS A 216 8.67 14.38 -17.62
C LYS A 216 8.08 15.70 -17.14
N VAL A 217 7.00 15.62 -16.37
CA VAL A 217 6.32 16.80 -15.81
C VAL A 217 6.15 16.58 -14.31
N LEU A 218 7.00 17.20 -13.53
CA LEU A 218 6.97 17.11 -12.07
C LEU A 218 6.45 18.42 -11.46
N PRO A 219 5.74 18.35 -10.32
CA PRO A 219 5.41 19.54 -9.55
C PRO A 219 6.68 20.22 -9.05
N ASP A 220 6.58 21.52 -8.77
CA ASP A 220 7.69 22.27 -8.19
C ASP A 220 8.04 21.79 -6.79
N LEU A 221 7.01 21.42 -6.02
CA LEU A 221 7.11 20.83 -4.68
C LEU A 221 6.08 19.69 -4.53
N PRO A 222 6.38 18.64 -3.75
CA PRO A 222 5.38 17.72 -3.25
C PRO A 222 4.31 18.43 -2.42
N PHE A 223 3.08 17.92 -2.44
CA PHE A 223 2.00 18.39 -1.58
C PHE A 223 2.14 17.73 -0.19
N SER A 224 2.14 18.52 0.86
CA SER A 224 2.32 18.04 2.22
C SER A 224 1.05 18.18 3.08
N SER A 225 1.00 17.51 4.20
CA SER A 225 -0.09 17.68 5.17
C SER A 225 -0.11 19.07 5.82
N GLN A 226 0.99 19.84 5.68
CA GLN A 226 1.05 21.24 6.08
C GLN A 226 0.29 22.16 5.10
N ASP A 227 0.15 21.74 3.82
CA ASP A 227 -0.71 22.43 2.85
C ASP A 227 -2.18 22.14 3.15
N SER A 228 -2.53 20.90 3.46
CA SER A 228 -3.85 20.49 3.96
C SER A 228 -3.81 19.07 4.54
N PRO A 229 -4.45 18.81 5.67
CA PRO A 229 -4.61 17.46 6.23
C PRO A 229 -5.75 16.65 5.58
N ASP A 230 -6.56 17.25 4.69
CA ASP A 230 -7.70 16.62 4.03
C ASP A 230 -7.26 15.82 2.78
N PRO A 231 -7.52 14.51 2.68
CA PRO A 231 -7.25 13.73 1.48
C PRO A 231 -7.90 14.28 0.21
N ALA A 232 -9.06 14.94 0.31
CA ALA A 232 -9.72 15.53 -0.86
C ALA A 232 -8.93 16.71 -1.43
N ALA A 233 -8.20 17.45 -0.60
CA ALA A 233 -7.28 18.49 -1.06
C ALA A 233 -6.07 17.91 -1.81
N LEU A 234 -5.52 16.77 -1.32
CA LEU A 234 -4.48 16.04 -2.05
C LEU A 234 -4.99 15.60 -3.44
N TRP A 235 -6.18 15.00 -3.52
CA TRP A 235 -6.75 14.58 -4.81
C TRP A 235 -6.98 15.76 -5.76
N ALA A 236 -7.46 16.90 -5.26
CA ALA A 236 -7.62 18.11 -6.06
C ALA A 236 -6.28 18.62 -6.58
N TRP A 237 -5.23 18.62 -5.75
CA TRP A 237 -3.87 18.94 -6.16
C TRP A 237 -3.35 17.97 -7.24
N MET A 238 -3.55 16.67 -7.07
CA MET A 238 -3.17 15.65 -8.06
C MET A 238 -3.86 15.85 -9.40
N ASP A 239 -5.15 16.20 -9.39
CA ASP A 239 -5.91 16.51 -10.61
C ASP A 239 -5.36 17.75 -11.31
N ALA A 240 -4.97 18.78 -10.54
CA ALA A 240 -4.31 19.97 -11.08
C ALA A 240 -2.93 19.66 -11.67
N GLN A 241 -2.15 18.74 -11.10
CA GLN A 241 -0.88 18.30 -11.68
C GLN A 241 -1.11 17.49 -12.96
N ARG A 242 -2.12 16.59 -13.01
CA ARG A 242 -2.51 15.86 -14.22
C ARG A 242 -2.89 16.81 -15.36
N ALA A 243 -3.61 17.88 -15.05
CA ALA A 243 -3.98 18.89 -16.04
C ALA A 243 -2.75 19.61 -16.64
N LYS A 244 -1.61 19.61 -15.93
CA LYS A 244 -0.32 20.11 -16.44
C LYS A 244 0.50 19.04 -17.19
N GLY A 245 0.06 17.77 -17.16
CA GLY A 245 0.72 16.66 -17.84
C GLY A 245 1.44 15.68 -16.94
N SER A 246 1.39 15.83 -15.61
CA SER A 246 1.96 14.84 -14.68
C SER A 246 1.18 13.52 -14.74
N VAL A 247 1.89 12.40 -14.63
CA VAL A 247 1.32 11.05 -14.57
C VAL A 247 1.53 10.53 -13.15
N LEU A 248 0.46 10.40 -12.34
CA LEU A 248 0.57 10.04 -10.93
C LEU A 248 -0.71 9.37 -10.39
N PHE A 249 -0.54 8.54 -9.36
CA PHE A 249 -1.61 8.04 -8.50
C PHE A 249 -1.18 8.09 -7.03
N ALA A 250 -2.13 7.95 -6.10
CA ALA A 250 -1.88 7.80 -4.68
C ALA A 250 -2.28 6.40 -4.21
N ALA A 251 -1.57 5.88 -3.22
CA ALA A 251 -1.88 4.62 -2.56
C ALA A 251 -1.95 4.84 -1.03
N PRO A 252 -3.14 4.75 -0.42
CA PRO A 252 -3.28 4.82 1.02
C PRO A 252 -2.72 3.55 1.67
N HIS A 253 -2.24 3.71 2.91
CA HIS A 253 -1.64 2.62 3.68
C HIS A 253 -1.93 2.76 5.19
N ASN A 254 -1.64 1.69 5.95
CA ASN A 254 -1.82 1.62 7.40
C ASN A 254 -3.21 2.06 7.88
N GLY A 255 -4.24 1.59 7.22
CA GLY A 255 -5.61 1.76 7.74
C GLY A 255 -5.76 1.17 9.14
N ASN A 256 -5.01 0.11 9.48
CA ASN A 256 -4.94 -0.48 10.82
C ASN A 256 -4.54 0.53 11.92
N SER A 257 -3.85 1.62 11.56
CA SER A 257 -3.45 2.72 12.46
C SER A 257 -4.35 3.95 12.38
N SER A 258 -5.44 3.89 11.60
CA SER A 258 -6.28 5.05 11.32
C SER A 258 -7.42 5.25 12.32
N ASN A 259 -7.59 4.34 13.25
CA ASN A 259 -8.71 4.35 14.22
C ASN A 259 -10.09 4.56 13.56
N GLY A 260 -10.28 3.99 12.37
CA GLY A 260 -11.52 4.03 11.60
C GLY A 260 -11.60 5.11 10.52
N ARG A 261 -10.65 6.06 10.46
CA ARG A 261 -10.72 7.20 9.52
C ARG A 261 -10.39 6.83 8.08
N MET A 262 -9.55 5.82 7.82
CA MET A 262 -9.07 5.52 6.47
C MET A 262 -10.22 5.25 5.49
N PHE A 263 -11.27 4.58 5.95
CA PHE A 263 -12.42 4.18 5.14
C PHE A 263 -13.74 4.73 5.67
N GLU A 264 -13.71 5.88 6.35
CA GLU A 264 -14.94 6.56 6.76
C GLU A 264 -15.83 6.91 5.57
N GLN A 265 -17.15 6.79 5.76
CA GLN A 265 -18.15 7.16 4.76
C GLN A 265 -18.66 8.60 4.96
N VAL A 266 -17.78 9.46 5.45
CA VAL A 266 -17.98 10.91 5.55
C VAL A 266 -16.76 11.62 4.99
N LYS A 267 -16.92 12.88 4.60
CA LYS A 267 -15.82 13.76 4.19
C LYS A 267 -15.02 14.18 5.43
N PHE A 268 -13.85 14.78 5.22
CA PHE A 268 -12.95 15.21 6.29
C PHE A 268 -13.60 16.21 7.27
N ASP A 269 -14.52 17.01 6.79
CA ASP A 269 -15.31 17.96 7.59
C ASP A 269 -16.54 17.32 8.29
N GLY A 270 -16.72 15.99 8.18
CA GLY A 270 -17.84 15.25 8.73
C GLY A 270 -19.11 15.28 7.89
N SER A 271 -19.15 15.99 6.77
CA SER A 271 -20.30 16.00 5.87
C SER A 271 -20.44 14.68 5.10
N PRO A 272 -21.66 14.32 4.62
CA PRO A 272 -21.86 13.10 3.84
C PRO A 272 -21.02 13.09 2.56
N ILE A 273 -20.51 11.90 2.18
CA ILE A 273 -19.88 11.72 0.88
C ILE A 273 -20.91 11.86 -0.24
N ASP A 274 -20.47 12.40 -1.38
CA ASP A 274 -21.24 12.54 -2.61
C ASP A 274 -20.53 11.86 -3.81
N ALA A 275 -21.19 11.88 -4.96
CA ALA A 275 -20.66 11.24 -6.17
C ALA A 275 -19.32 11.85 -6.65
N ASP A 276 -19.11 13.14 -6.45
CA ASP A 276 -17.88 13.82 -6.86
C ASP A 276 -16.70 13.40 -5.97
N TRP A 277 -16.91 13.32 -4.66
CA TRP A 277 -15.92 12.80 -3.72
C TRP A 277 -15.56 11.33 -4.03
N VAL A 278 -16.57 10.48 -4.24
CA VAL A 278 -16.38 9.07 -4.61
C VAL A 278 -15.57 8.94 -5.90
N LYS A 279 -15.91 9.73 -6.92
CA LYS A 279 -15.21 9.75 -8.21
C LYS A 279 -13.77 10.24 -8.08
N ALA A 280 -13.54 11.29 -7.28
CA ALA A 280 -12.20 11.82 -7.03
C ALA A 280 -11.32 10.78 -6.34
N ARG A 281 -11.81 10.10 -5.30
CA ARG A 281 -11.09 9.04 -4.61
C ARG A 281 -10.78 7.87 -5.53
N ALA A 282 -11.77 7.32 -6.21
CA ALA A 282 -11.60 6.17 -7.12
C ALA A 282 -10.59 6.45 -8.26
N ARG A 283 -10.53 7.71 -8.75
CA ARG A 283 -9.58 8.12 -9.78
C ARG A 283 -8.16 8.23 -9.26
N ASN A 284 -8.00 8.74 -8.04
CA ASN A 284 -6.70 9.06 -7.48
C ASN A 284 -6.06 7.89 -6.73
N GLU A 285 -6.86 7.00 -6.15
CA GLU A 285 -6.40 5.88 -5.32
C GLU A 285 -6.76 4.52 -5.96
N PRO A 286 -6.03 4.06 -7.00
CA PRO A 286 -6.31 2.75 -7.63
C PRO A 286 -5.80 1.57 -6.83
N LEU A 287 -4.82 1.77 -5.94
CA LEU A 287 -4.17 0.74 -5.13
C LEU A 287 -4.32 1.01 -3.64
N TYR A 288 -4.20 -0.05 -2.85
CA TYR A 288 -4.13 -0.02 -1.40
C TYR A 288 -3.00 -0.94 -0.91
N GLU A 289 -2.15 -0.43 -0.02
CA GLU A 289 -1.10 -1.20 0.63
C GLU A 289 -1.69 -2.06 1.75
N LEU A 290 -1.75 -3.37 1.51
CA LEU A 290 -2.48 -4.30 2.37
C LEU A 290 -1.67 -4.74 3.59
N THR A 291 -0.35 -4.79 3.46
CA THR A 291 0.58 -5.24 4.49
C THR A 291 1.93 -4.55 4.35
N GLN A 292 2.57 -4.25 5.46
CA GLN A 292 3.89 -3.65 5.53
C GLN A 292 4.52 -3.92 6.91
N ILE A 293 5.65 -3.29 7.25
CA ILE A 293 6.35 -3.50 8.51
C ILE A 293 5.47 -3.22 9.75
N LYS A 294 4.53 -2.27 9.68
CA LYS A 294 3.52 -2.03 10.73
C LYS A 294 2.30 -2.96 10.61
N GLY A 295 2.51 -4.21 10.15
CA GLY A 295 1.53 -5.27 10.11
C GLY A 295 0.54 -5.20 8.94
N THR A 296 -0.54 -5.98 9.05
CA THR A 296 -1.56 -6.11 8.00
C THR A 296 -2.76 -5.20 8.22
N SER A 297 -3.30 -4.70 7.11
CA SER A 297 -4.58 -3.98 7.04
C SER A 297 -5.66 -4.79 6.29
N GLU A 298 -5.50 -6.13 6.13
CA GLU A 298 -6.50 -6.96 5.45
C GLU A 298 -7.81 -6.98 6.24
N THR A 299 -7.76 -7.49 7.46
CA THR A 299 -8.90 -7.59 8.39
C THR A 299 -8.43 -7.68 9.84
N PHE A 300 -9.37 -7.68 10.76
CA PHE A 300 -9.13 -7.81 12.20
C PHE A 300 -10.08 -8.85 12.81
N PRO A 301 -9.68 -9.62 13.84
CA PRO A 301 -10.49 -10.70 14.41
C PRO A 301 -11.92 -10.29 14.84
N SER A 302 -12.10 -9.09 15.36
CA SER A 302 -13.45 -8.61 15.74
C SER A 302 -14.33 -8.24 14.55
N LEU A 303 -13.74 -7.98 13.37
CA LEU A 303 -14.47 -7.68 12.13
C LEU A 303 -14.75 -8.97 11.32
N SER A 304 -13.88 -9.98 11.45
CA SER A 304 -13.96 -11.26 10.74
C SER A 304 -13.88 -12.43 11.72
N PRO A 305 -14.85 -12.61 12.63
CA PRO A 305 -14.76 -13.57 13.73
C PRO A 305 -14.78 -15.04 13.28
N ASN A 306 -15.21 -15.31 12.04
CA ASN A 306 -15.25 -16.65 11.46
C ASN A 306 -14.00 -17.00 10.63
N ASP A 307 -13.08 -16.06 10.45
CA ASP A 307 -11.81 -16.25 9.74
C ASP A 307 -10.70 -16.65 10.71
N GLU A 308 -10.26 -17.89 10.66
CA GLU A 308 -9.19 -18.43 11.53
C GLU A 308 -7.82 -17.77 11.30
N PHE A 309 -7.63 -17.05 10.17
CA PHE A 309 -6.40 -16.36 9.80
C PHE A 309 -6.51 -14.83 9.89
N ALA A 310 -7.54 -14.31 10.54
CA ALA A 310 -7.73 -12.87 10.71
C ALA A 310 -6.71 -12.22 11.66
N ASN A 311 -5.99 -12.99 12.45
CA ASN A 311 -5.02 -12.53 13.45
C ASN A 311 -3.57 -12.48 12.95
N PHE A 312 -3.36 -12.28 11.65
CA PHE A 312 -2.03 -12.26 11.05
C PHE A 312 -1.33 -10.92 11.27
N GLU A 313 -0.14 -10.93 11.89
CA GLU A 313 0.76 -9.79 12.09
C GLU A 313 0.00 -8.48 12.42
N LEU A 314 -0.79 -8.54 13.49
CA LEU A 314 -1.59 -7.41 13.94
C LEU A 314 -0.72 -6.34 14.59
N TRP A 315 -0.80 -5.11 14.06
CA TRP A 315 -0.19 -3.90 14.62
C TRP A 315 -1.29 -2.83 14.74
N ASP A 316 -1.96 -2.81 15.89
CA ASP A 316 -3.18 -2.03 16.15
C ASP A 316 -2.91 -0.77 17.00
N PHE A 317 -1.80 -0.09 16.75
CA PHE A 317 -1.43 1.15 17.42
C PHE A 317 -1.76 2.36 16.56
N THR A 318 -2.09 3.49 17.21
CA THR A 318 -2.12 4.80 16.55
C THR A 318 -0.70 5.36 16.42
N LEU A 319 -0.53 6.47 15.71
CA LEU A 319 0.77 7.14 15.54
C LEU A 319 1.08 8.13 16.67
N SER A 320 0.49 7.93 17.84
CA SER A 320 0.77 8.74 19.03
C SER A 320 2.22 8.55 19.50
N ALA A 321 2.82 9.63 19.98
CA ALA A 321 4.11 9.60 20.67
C ALA A 321 4.10 8.71 21.92
N GLU A 322 2.94 8.59 22.57
CA GLU A 322 2.69 7.59 23.62
C GLU A 322 2.08 6.34 22.99
N THR A 323 2.48 5.16 23.50
CA THR A 323 1.91 3.89 23.01
C THR A 323 0.41 3.84 23.26
N GLN A 324 -0.38 3.99 22.19
CA GLN A 324 -1.84 3.91 22.23
C GLN A 324 -2.33 2.92 21.19
N ARG A 325 -3.32 2.09 21.57
CA ARG A 325 -3.98 1.19 20.64
C ARG A 325 -5.17 1.86 19.98
N ALA A 326 -5.42 1.49 18.73
CA ALA A 326 -6.66 1.84 18.05
C ALA A 326 -7.86 1.22 18.79
N THR A 327 -8.89 2.02 19.01
CA THR A 327 -10.12 1.61 19.71
C THR A 327 -11.27 1.32 18.75
N LYS A 328 -11.19 1.85 17.52
CA LYS A 328 -12.20 1.68 16.46
C LYS A 328 -11.56 0.94 15.27
N HIS A 329 -11.89 -0.34 15.12
CA HIS A 329 -11.41 -1.15 14.00
C HIS A 329 -12.29 -1.01 12.75
N ALA A 330 -13.60 -0.76 12.90
CA ALA A 330 -14.48 -0.46 11.77
C ALA A 330 -14.00 0.79 11.02
N GLY A 331 -13.91 0.70 9.68
CA GLY A 331 -13.34 1.75 8.84
C GLY A 331 -11.80 1.77 8.78
N SER A 332 -11.11 0.76 9.37
CA SER A 332 -9.65 0.66 9.40
C SER A 332 -9.08 -0.42 8.47
N TYR A 333 -9.90 -1.36 7.97
CA TYR A 333 -9.42 -2.57 7.30
C TYR A 333 -10.02 -2.73 5.91
N ALA A 334 -9.20 -3.21 4.98
CA ALA A 334 -9.49 -3.25 3.55
C ALA A 334 -10.66 -4.18 3.20
N ARG A 335 -10.77 -5.38 3.83
CA ARG A 335 -11.86 -6.32 3.55
C ARG A 335 -13.22 -5.69 3.79
N GLN A 336 -13.39 -5.00 4.91
CA GLN A 336 -14.62 -4.29 5.20
C GLN A 336 -14.85 -3.13 4.23
N ALA A 337 -13.79 -2.37 3.90
CA ALA A 337 -13.89 -1.28 2.94
C ALA A 337 -14.36 -1.73 1.55
N LEU A 338 -13.91 -2.91 1.07
CA LEU A 338 -14.40 -3.48 -0.18
C LEU A 338 -15.91 -3.70 -0.16
N ILE A 339 -16.45 -4.20 0.96
CA ILE A 339 -17.89 -4.46 1.13
C ILE A 339 -18.66 -3.14 1.29
N ASP A 340 -18.10 -2.18 2.03
CA ASP A 340 -18.65 -0.83 2.16
C ASP A 340 -18.71 -0.12 0.79
N GLY A 341 -17.72 -0.36 -0.07
CA GLY A 341 -17.72 0.12 -1.45
C GLY A 341 -18.88 -0.42 -2.29
N LEU A 342 -19.29 -1.69 -2.09
CA LEU A 342 -20.48 -2.26 -2.73
C LEU A 342 -21.77 -1.57 -2.25
N GLU A 343 -21.85 -1.24 -0.97
CA GLU A 343 -22.98 -0.51 -0.40
C GLU A 343 -23.07 0.91 -0.97
N ILE A 344 -21.95 1.64 -1.03
CA ILE A 344 -21.89 2.99 -1.60
C ILE A 344 -22.31 2.95 -3.09
N GLU A 345 -21.84 1.94 -3.84
CA GLU A 345 -22.24 1.72 -5.24
C GLU A 345 -23.74 1.41 -5.38
N ALA A 346 -24.31 0.63 -4.46
CA ALA A 346 -25.75 0.34 -4.44
C ALA A 346 -26.61 1.58 -4.19
N ARG A 347 -26.08 2.59 -3.47
CA ARG A 347 -26.72 3.89 -3.30
C ARG A 347 -26.62 4.82 -4.52
N GLY A 348 -25.96 4.37 -5.61
CA GLY A 348 -25.81 5.13 -6.85
C GLY A 348 -24.68 6.16 -6.87
N LEU A 349 -23.81 6.18 -5.85
CA LEU A 349 -22.69 7.14 -5.76
C LEU A 349 -21.43 6.66 -6.50
N GLY A 350 -21.35 5.39 -6.91
CA GLY A 350 -20.15 4.72 -7.38
C GLY A 350 -19.43 4.01 -6.24
N ASN A 351 -18.24 3.44 -6.52
CA ASN A 351 -17.46 2.69 -5.52
C ASN A 351 -16.08 3.33 -5.34
N PRO A 352 -15.79 3.96 -4.17
CA PRO A 352 -14.51 4.61 -3.91
C PRO A 352 -13.41 3.63 -3.49
N PHE A 353 -13.72 2.35 -3.27
CA PHE A 353 -12.84 1.34 -2.68
C PHE A 353 -12.54 0.18 -3.62
N LYS A 354 -12.56 0.41 -4.93
CA LYS A 354 -12.09 -0.57 -5.93
C LYS A 354 -10.58 -0.57 -6.03
N TYR A 355 -9.92 -1.09 -5.01
CA TYR A 355 -8.46 -1.13 -4.91
C TYR A 355 -7.85 -2.38 -5.54
N GLY A 356 -6.70 -2.23 -6.21
CA GLY A 356 -5.72 -3.30 -6.33
C GLY A 356 -4.91 -3.40 -5.03
N PHE A 357 -4.49 -4.60 -4.67
CA PHE A 357 -3.70 -4.85 -3.47
C PHE A 357 -2.21 -4.95 -3.80
N TYR A 358 -1.36 -4.41 -2.93
CA TYR A 358 0.08 -4.63 -2.91
C TYR A 358 0.58 -4.70 -1.47
N GLY A 359 1.75 -5.30 -1.27
CA GLY A 359 2.47 -5.28 -0.01
C GLY A 359 3.71 -4.40 -0.13
N ASP A 360 4.20 -3.88 0.98
CA ASP A 360 5.39 -3.03 0.98
C ASP A 360 6.18 -3.10 2.27
N ASN A 361 7.21 -2.28 2.39
CA ASN A 361 8.12 -2.27 3.51
C ASN A 361 7.87 -1.12 4.48
N ASP A 362 7.62 0.09 3.99
CA ASP A 362 7.68 1.32 4.78
C ASP A 362 9.00 1.42 5.59
N THR A 363 10.08 0.95 4.98
CA THR A 363 11.39 1.03 5.63
C THR A 363 11.83 2.47 5.75
N HIS A 364 12.42 2.80 6.89
CA HIS A 364 13.04 4.09 7.15
C HIS A 364 14.56 3.97 7.24
N ALA A 365 15.11 2.99 6.53
CA ALA A 365 16.54 2.69 6.53
C ALA A 365 17.09 2.45 5.10
N ALA A 366 16.32 2.80 4.04
CA ALA A 366 16.59 2.42 2.65
C ALA A 366 16.58 0.89 2.41
N ALA A 367 16.86 0.10 3.44
CA ALA A 367 17.06 -1.34 3.43
C ALA A 367 15.81 -2.06 3.95
N GLY A 368 14.75 -2.11 3.17
CA GLY A 368 13.53 -2.83 3.53
C GLY A 368 13.68 -4.34 3.33
N SER A 369 13.87 -5.11 4.40
CA SER A 369 13.90 -6.56 4.28
C SER A 369 12.51 -7.15 4.35
N ASN A 370 12.24 -7.99 3.36
CA ASN A 370 11.06 -8.86 3.29
C ASN A 370 11.37 -10.29 3.76
N GLU A 371 12.58 -10.55 4.25
CA GLU A 371 13.08 -11.88 4.60
C GLU A 371 13.10 -12.03 6.13
N GLU A 372 12.31 -12.95 6.69
CA GLU A 372 12.24 -13.22 8.12
C GLU A 372 13.62 -13.52 8.75
N PHE A 373 14.45 -14.30 8.05
CA PHE A 373 15.80 -14.63 8.51
C PHE A 373 16.78 -13.46 8.44
N ASN A 374 16.45 -12.39 7.71
CA ASN A 374 17.29 -11.24 7.42
C ASN A 374 16.58 -9.91 7.77
N HIS A 375 15.71 -9.93 8.77
CA HIS A 375 14.97 -8.75 9.18
C HIS A 375 15.90 -7.61 9.60
N THR A 376 15.69 -6.45 9.03
CA THR A 376 16.54 -5.26 9.22
C THR A 376 15.98 -4.29 10.28
N GLY A 377 14.71 -4.42 10.67
CA GLY A 377 13.99 -3.41 11.43
C GLY A 377 13.48 -2.28 10.54
N LYS A 378 12.79 -1.31 11.14
CA LYS A 378 12.23 -0.14 10.45
C LYS A 378 13.23 0.98 10.29
N PHE A 379 14.02 1.27 11.33
CA PHE A 379 14.90 2.42 11.45
C PHE A 379 16.38 2.03 11.58
N GLY A 380 17.29 2.97 11.31
CA GLY A 380 18.72 2.75 11.42
C GLY A 380 19.21 2.24 12.78
N ILE A 381 18.61 2.68 13.88
CA ILE A 381 18.94 2.18 15.23
C ILE A 381 18.54 0.73 15.47
N GLU A 382 17.55 0.22 14.72
CA GLU A 382 17.04 -1.15 14.85
C GLU A 382 17.85 -2.17 14.04
N MET A 383 18.86 -1.74 13.29
CA MET A 383 19.76 -2.65 12.58
C MET A 383 20.48 -3.62 13.51
N ILE A 384 20.59 -3.29 14.79
CA ILE A 384 21.15 -4.18 15.81
C ILE A 384 20.04 -5.12 16.31
N PRO A 385 20.16 -6.45 16.09
CA PRO A 385 19.13 -7.42 16.50
C PRO A 385 18.71 -7.33 17.97
N GLY A 386 19.65 -6.99 18.87
CA GLY A 386 19.37 -6.80 20.30
C GLY A 386 18.41 -5.63 20.58
N VAL A 387 18.47 -4.57 19.78
CA VAL A 387 17.55 -3.41 19.90
C VAL A 387 16.15 -3.80 19.50
N ARG A 388 15.98 -4.56 18.42
CA ARG A 388 14.65 -5.03 17.95
C ARG A 388 13.93 -5.88 19.00
N LEU A 389 14.66 -6.69 19.74
CA LEU A 389 14.07 -7.59 20.77
C LEU A 389 13.87 -6.93 22.13
N LYS A 390 14.77 -6.03 22.54
CA LYS A 390 14.84 -5.51 23.92
C LYS A 390 14.59 -4.00 24.02
N GLY A 391 14.59 -3.28 22.91
CA GLY A 391 14.64 -1.83 22.87
C GLY A 391 16.02 -1.28 23.25
N LEU A 392 16.11 0.05 23.26
CA LEU A 392 17.25 0.78 23.82
C LEU A 392 17.13 0.86 25.34
N PRO A 393 18.25 1.05 26.07
CA PRO A 393 18.19 1.33 27.50
C PRO A 393 17.29 2.54 27.80
N GLY A 394 16.33 2.37 28.71
CA GLY A 394 15.38 3.42 29.09
C GLY A 394 14.16 3.57 28.18
N MET A 395 14.07 2.80 27.08
CA MET A 395 12.88 2.82 26.22
C MET A 395 11.65 2.28 26.96
N PRO A 396 10.48 2.95 26.88
CA PRO A 396 9.25 2.47 27.49
C PRO A 396 8.84 1.08 26.97
N ALA A 397 8.33 0.24 27.87
CA ALA A 397 7.94 -1.14 27.52
C ALA A 397 6.94 -1.24 26.36
N GLY A 398 6.01 -0.29 26.26
CA GLY A 398 5.04 -0.22 25.16
C GLY A 398 5.70 0.06 23.81
N GLN A 399 6.72 0.90 23.73
CA GLN A 399 7.48 1.13 22.50
C GLN A 399 8.29 -0.11 22.10
N VAL A 400 8.86 -0.82 23.07
CA VAL A 400 9.54 -2.09 22.82
C VAL A 400 8.57 -3.16 22.29
N GLU A 401 7.34 -3.18 22.81
CA GLU A 401 6.26 -4.03 22.28
C GLU A 401 5.92 -3.68 20.84
N GLN A 402 5.78 -2.39 20.50
CA GLN A 402 5.52 -1.94 19.13
C GLN A 402 6.60 -2.43 18.16
N ILE A 403 7.88 -2.31 18.52
CA ILE A 403 9.02 -2.78 17.71
C ILE A 403 8.95 -4.30 17.52
N ARG A 404 8.69 -5.09 18.57
CA ARG A 404 8.58 -6.55 18.46
C ARG A 404 7.39 -7.01 17.61
N LYS A 405 6.35 -6.19 17.51
CA LYS A 405 5.18 -6.42 16.66
C LYS A 405 5.36 -5.97 15.21
N PHE A 406 6.47 -5.33 14.86
CA PHE A 406 6.79 -5.12 13.44
C PHE A 406 6.91 -6.47 12.73
N SER A 407 6.38 -6.52 11.50
CA SER A 407 6.58 -7.66 10.60
C SER A 407 7.85 -7.49 9.76
N SER A 408 8.21 -8.47 8.95
CA SER A 408 9.37 -8.34 8.05
C SER A 408 9.12 -7.40 6.87
N GLY A 409 7.90 -6.93 6.68
CA GLY A 409 7.50 -6.15 5.52
C GLY A 409 6.86 -7.02 4.43
N GLY A 410 6.27 -6.39 3.44
CA GLY A 410 5.62 -7.03 2.32
C GLY A 410 6.34 -6.78 0.99
N LEU A 411 5.77 -7.33 -0.09
CA LEU A 411 6.20 -7.07 -1.46
C LEU A 411 5.00 -6.72 -2.34
N ALA A 412 5.22 -5.75 -3.24
CA ALA A 412 4.34 -5.52 -4.37
C ALA A 412 4.65 -6.51 -5.49
N GLY A 413 3.68 -7.35 -5.85
CA GLY A 413 3.71 -8.17 -7.06
C GLY A 413 2.89 -7.49 -8.17
N VAL A 414 3.44 -7.37 -9.37
CA VAL A 414 2.80 -6.70 -10.51
C VAL A 414 2.87 -7.57 -11.76
N TRP A 415 1.73 -7.88 -12.36
CA TRP A 415 1.67 -8.58 -13.66
C TRP A 415 1.76 -7.58 -14.79
N ALA A 416 2.94 -7.44 -15.39
CA ALA A 416 3.23 -6.48 -16.44
C ALA A 416 3.86 -7.12 -17.67
N ASP A 417 3.79 -6.41 -18.80
CA ASP A 417 4.30 -6.87 -20.10
C ASP A 417 5.83 -6.89 -20.09
N GLU A 418 6.45 -5.92 -19.41
CA GLU A 418 7.91 -5.78 -19.29
C GLU A 418 8.29 -4.99 -18.02
N ASN A 419 9.58 -5.03 -17.63
CA ASN A 419 10.10 -4.27 -16.49
C ASN A 419 10.48 -2.85 -16.93
N THR A 420 9.48 -2.00 -17.15
CA THR A 420 9.66 -0.57 -17.45
C THR A 420 8.66 0.27 -16.66
N ARG A 421 8.98 1.56 -16.42
CA ARG A 421 8.05 2.47 -15.72
C ARG A 421 6.66 2.46 -16.36
N PRO A 422 6.51 2.64 -17.70
CA PRO A 422 5.19 2.64 -18.32
C PRO A 422 4.43 1.32 -18.13
N ALA A 423 5.10 0.19 -18.33
CA ALA A 423 4.44 -1.12 -18.27
C ALA A 423 3.98 -1.45 -16.84
N LEU A 424 4.84 -1.25 -15.85
CA LEU A 424 4.51 -1.47 -14.43
C LEU A 424 3.44 -0.48 -13.95
N TYR A 425 3.58 0.82 -14.26
CA TYR A 425 2.59 1.84 -13.88
C TYR A 425 1.21 1.53 -14.46
N ASN A 426 1.13 1.20 -15.76
CA ASN A 426 -0.14 0.83 -16.40
C ASN A 426 -0.75 -0.45 -15.80
N ALA A 427 0.07 -1.42 -15.40
CA ALA A 427 -0.41 -2.62 -14.70
C ALA A 427 -0.99 -2.29 -13.32
N MET A 428 -0.35 -1.38 -12.59
CA MET A 428 -0.85 -0.83 -11.32
C MET A 428 -2.18 -0.11 -11.50
N LEU A 429 -2.33 0.72 -12.52
CA LEU A 429 -3.62 1.38 -12.84
C LEU A 429 -4.72 0.38 -13.20
N ARG A 430 -4.38 -0.73 -13.85
CA ARG A 430 -5.34 -1.83 -14.11
C ARG A 430 -5.61 -2.68 -12.88
N ARG A 431 -4.93 -2.42 -11.75
CA ARG A 431 -5.01 -3.22 -10.52
C ARG A 431 -4.59 -4.69 -10.72
N GLU A 432 -3.77 -4.95 -11.74
CA GLU A 432 -3.20 -6.27 -12.00
C GLU A 432 -2.01 -6.54 -11.10
N THR A 433 -2.25 -6.38 -9.80
CA THR A 433 -1.28 -6.42 -8.70
C THR A 433 -1.70 -7.44 -7.66
N PHE A 434 -0.77 -7.85 -6.83
CA PHE A 434 -1.02 -8.70 -5.67
C PHE A 434 -0.02 -8.33 -4.55
N ALA A 435 -0.45 -8.54 -3.31
CA ALA A 435 0.39 -8.37 -2.14
C ALA A 435 1.02 -9.70 -1.74
N THR A 436 2.24 -9.67 -1.18
CA THR A 436 2.76 -10.76 -0.35
C THR A 436 3.24 -10.22 0.98
N SER A 437 3.35 -11.07 1.99
CA SER A 437 3.87 -10.72 3.30
C SER A 437 5.40 -10.79 3.40
N GLY A 438 6.09 -10.93 2.25
CA GLY A 438 7.57 -10.93 2.17
C GLY A 438 8.13 -11.97 1.21
N THR A 439 7.42 -13.05 0.96
CA THR A 439 7.88 -14.11 0.04
C THR A 439 7.52 -13.81 -1.41
N PHE A 440 8.26 -14.41 -2.36
CA PHE A 440 8.02 -14.26 -3.80
C PHE A 440 6.95 -15.25 -4.32
N ILE A 441 5.90 -15.51 -3.52
CA ILE A 441 4.73 -16.26 -3.97
C ILE A 441 4.14 -15.55 -5.18
N ARG A 442 3.83 -16.33 -6.24
CA ARG A 442 3.12 -15.82 -7.41
C ARG A 442 1.69 -16.31 -7.38
N VAL A 443 0.74 -15.39 -7.35
CA VAL A 443 -0.68 -15.70 -7.44
C VAL A 443 -1.25 -15.09 -8.71
N ARG A 444 -2.07 -15.87 -9.44
CA ARG A 444 -2.80 -15.40 -10.62
C ARG A 444 -4.25 -15.84 -10.53
N MET A 445 -5.16 -14.89 -10.77
CA MET A 445 -6.59 -15.11 -10.68
C MET A 445 -7.27 -14.50 -11.91
N PHE A 446 -8.15 -15.30 -12.54
CA PHE A 446 -9.09 -14.84 -13.54
C PHE A 446 -10.51 -15.22 -13.12
N GLY A 447 -11.50 -14.35 -13.38
CA GLY A 447 -12.90 -14.64 -13.15
C GLY A 447 -13.69 -14.53 -14.45
N GLY A 448 -14.63 -15.44 -14.71
CA GLY A 448 -15.43 -15.38 -15.93
C GLY A 448 -16.59 -16.35 -15.95
N PHE A 449 -17.56 -16.08 -16.83
CA PHE A 449 -18.69 -16.98 -17.04
C PHE A 449 -18.33 -18.04 -18.09
N GLY A 450 -18.40 -19.32 -17.73
CA GLY A 450 -18.06 -20.42 -18.60
C GLY A 450 -16.56 -20.74 -18.72
N LEU A 451 -15.71 -20.21 -17.84
CA LEU A 451 -14.37 -20.76 -17.59
C LEU A 451 -14.49 -22.15 -16.96
N THR A 452 -13.53 -23.04 -17.24
CA THR A 452 -13.59 -24.45 -16.85
C THR A 452 -12.25 -24.94 -16.31
N GLU A 453 -12.26 -26.12 -15.68
CA GLU A 453 -11.04 -26.82 -15.26
C GLU A 453 -10.10 -27.11 -16.45
N ALA A 454 -10.65 -27.39 -17.63
CA ALA A 454 -9.86 -27.59 -18.85
C ALA A 454 -9.13 -26.30 -19.28
N ASP A 455 -9.69 -25.13 -19.01
CA ASP A 455 -9.01 -23.85 -19.26
C ASP A 455 -7.86 -23.64 -18.29
N LEU A 456 -8.00 -24.03 -17.01
CA LEU A 456 -6.94 -23.98 -16.01
C LEU A 456 -5.80 -24.96 -16.33
N ALA A 457 -6.14 -26.17 -16.77
CA ALA A 457 -5.16 -27.22 -17.08
C ALA A 457 -4.39 -26.95 -18.39
N ALA A 458 -4.87 -26.05 -19.22
CA ALA A 458 -4.24 -25.74 -20.50
C ALA A 458 -2.89 -25.02 -20.33
N PRO A 459 -1.87 -25.30 -21.16
CA PRO A 459 -0.59 -24.59 -21.12
C PRO A 459 -0.74 -23.08 -21.31
N ASP A 460 -1.77 -22.67 -22.07
CA ASP A 460 -2.12 -21.29 -22.39
C ASP A 460 -3.20 -20.72 -21.46
N PHE A 461 -3.31 -21.22 -20.20
CA PHE A 461 -4.39 -20.84 -19.28
C PHE A 461 -4.54 -19.33 -19.10
N ALA A 462 -3.41 -18.58 -19.12
CA ALA A 462 -3.44 -17.13 -19.01
C ALA A 462 -4.12 -16.48 -20.23
N ALA A 463 -3.80 -16.93 -21.44
CA ALA A 463 -4.44 -16.45 -22.67
C ALA A 463 -5.96 -16.71 -22.64
N ARG A 464 -6.37 -17.89 -22.17
CA ARG A 464 -7.80 -18.24 -21.99
C ARG A 464 -8.47 -17.37 -20.94
N GLY A 465 -7.78 -17.12 -19.81
CA GLY A 465 -8.25 -16.24 -18.76
C GLY A 465 -8.53 -14.82 -19.26
N TYR A 466 -7.60 -14.23 -20.02
CA TYR A 466 -7.80 -12.91 -20.62
C TYR A 466 -8.85 -12.88 -21.74
N ALA A 467 -8.94 -13.94 -22.56
CA ALA A 467 -9.88 -13.98 -23.68
C ALA A 467 -11.33 -14.20 -23.25
N ARG A 468 -11.58 -14.90 -22.14
CA ARG A 468 -12.90 -15.36 -21.71
C ARG A 468 -13.33 -14.87 -20.33
N GLY A 469 -12.48 -14.11 -19.66
CA GLY A 469 -12.71 -13.58 -18.32
C GLY A 469 -12.04 -12.23 -18.10
N VAL A 470 -11.94 -11.85 -16.84
CA VAL A 470 -11.21 -10.68 -16.38
C VAL A 470 -10.09 -11.11 -15.43
N PRO A 471 -8.92 -10.47 -15.47
CA PRO A 471 -7.86 -10.72 -14.49
C PRO A 471 -8.25 -10.14 -13.11
N MET A 472 -7.45 -10.45 -12.08
CA MET A 472 -7.49 -9.72 -10.80
C MET A 472 -7.48 -8.21 -11.05
N GLY A 473 -8.20 -7.46 -10.23
CA GLY A 473 -8.44 -6.01 -10.42
C GLY A 473 -9.60 -5.68 -11.35
N GLY A 474 -10.20 -6.69 -12.02
CA GLY A 474 -11.25 -6.51 -13.03
C GLY A 474 -12.68 -6.52 -12.49
N ASP A 475 -13.62 -6.19 -13.37
CA ASP A 475 -15.06 -6.12 -13.09
C ASP A 475 -15.83 -7.16 -13.94
N LEU A 476 -16.62 -8.00 -13.27
CA LEU A 476 -17.60 -8.90 -13.88
C LEU A 476 -18.99 -8.26 -13.85
N LYS A 477 -19.70 -8.35 -14.96
CA LYS A 477 -21.11 -7.91 -15.07
C LYS A 477 -21.98 -9.08 -15.52
N GLY A 478 -23.07 -9.32 -14.82
CA GLY A 478 -24.01 -10.39 -15.15
C GLY A 478 -25.45 -9.93 -15.10
N LYS A 479 -26.29 -10.51 -16.00
CA LYS A 479 -27.75 -10.29 -15.97
C LYS A 479 -28.39 -11.19 -14.91
N PRO A 480 -29.60 -10.86 -14.44
CA PRO A 480 -30.36 -11.77 -13.58
C PRO A 480 -30.47 -13.15 -14.22
N GLY A 481 -30.23 -14.21 -13.45
CA GLY A 481 -30.20 -15.59 -13.93
C GLY A 481 -28.88 -16.06 -14.56
N THR A 482 -27.83 -15.20 -14.64
CA THR A 482 -26.50 -15.63 -15.04
C THR A 482 -25.98 -16.69 -14.04
N PRO A 483 -25.36 -17.80 -14.51
CA PRO A 483 -24.76 -18.79 -13.63
C PRO A 483 -23.59 -18.18 -12.81
N ALA A 484 -23.16 -18.89 -11.78
CA ALA A 484 -21.99 -18.47 -11.00
C ALA A 484 -20.75 -18.28 -11.89
N PRO A 485 -19.96 -17.24 -11.68
CA PRO A 485 -18.66 -17.12 -12.34
C PRO A 485 -17.73 -18.21 -11.84
N THR A 486 -16.87 -18.71 -12.73
CA THR A 486 -15.75 -19.59 -12.36
C THR A 486 -14.49 -18.76 -12.23
N PHE A 487 -13.74 -19.00 -11.16
CA PHE A 487 -12.44 -18.38 -10.93
C PHE A 487 -11.35 -19.40 -11.20
N LEU A 488 -10.47 -19.10 -12.15
CA LEU A 488 -9.24 -19.87 -12.38
C LEU A 488 -8.14 -19.26 -11.48
N ILE A 489 -7.62 -20.05 -10.55
CA ILE A 489 -6.64 -19.62 -9.57
C ILE A 489 -5.43 -20.54 -9.65
N ARG A 490 -4.25 -19.94 -9.74
CA ARG A 490 -2.96 -20.65 -9.68
C ARG A 490 -2.01 -19.91 -8.75
N ALA A 491 -1.38 -20.65 -7.85
CA ALA A 491 -0.37 -20.16 -6.92
C ALA A 491 0.89 -21.00 -7.00
N LEU A 492 2.05 -20.35 -7.09
CA LEU A 492 3.38 -20.95 -7.05
C LEU A 492 4.12 -20.44 -5.83
N LYS A 493 4.77 -21.34 -5.10
CA LYS A 493 5.63 -20.95 -3.97
C LYS A 493 6.82 -20.10 -4.41
N ASP A 494 7.37 -19.35 -3.50
CA ASP A 494 8.72 -18.81 -3.63
C ASP A 494 9.74 -19.97 -3.69
N PRO A 495 10.61 -20.05 -4.71
CA PRO A 495 11.61 -21.10 -4.79
C PRO A 495 12.55 -21.18 -3.56
N LYS A 496 12.75 -20.06 -2.86
CA LYS A 496 13.64 -19.95 -1.69
C LYS A 496 12.90 -20.04 -0.35
N SER A 497 11.56 -20.10 -0.35
CA SER A 497 10.73 -20.13 0.86
C SER A 497 10.00 -21.47 1.04
N ALA A 498 9.00 -21.45 1.90
CA ALA A 498 8.21 -22.60 2.30
C ALA A 498 7.24 -23.09 1.21
N ASN A 499 6.78 -24.32 1.34
CA ASN A 499 5.71 -24.86 0.52
C ASN A 499 4.37 -24.22 0.88
N LEU A 500 3.42 -24.26 -0.07
CA LEU A 500 2.07 -23.75 0.10
C LEU A 500 1.22 -24.70 0.95
N ASP A 501 0.46 -24.15 1.88
CA ASP A 501 -0.56 -24.86 2.65
C ASP A 501 -1.88 -24.96 1.89
N ARG A 502 -2.46 -23.80 1.52
CA ARG A 502 -3.79 -23.72 0.90
C ARG A 502 -4.01 -22.43 0.10
N ILE A 503 -5.03 -22.48 -0.74
CA ILE A 503 -5.65 -21.33 -1.38
C ILE A 503 -7.03 -21.12 -0.76
N GLN A 504 -7.31 -19.88 -0.36
CA GLN A 504 -8.62 -19.45 0.10
C GLN A 504 -9.20 -18.42 -0.88
N VAL A 505 -10.51 -18.46 -1.09
CA VAL A 505 -11.27 -17.36 -1.71
C VAL A 505 -12.02 -16.64 -0.60
N VAL A 506 -11.80 -15.34 -0.50
CA VAL A 506 -12.55 -14.46 0.39
C VAL A 506 -13.62 -13.75 -0.44
N LYS A 507 -14.87 -13.95 -0.05
CA LYS A 507 -16.04 -13.30 -0.65
C LYS A 507 -16.63 -12.28 0.31
N GLY A 508 -16.89 -11.07 -0.19
CA GLY A 508 -17.75 -10.08 0.45
C GLY A 508 -18.96 -9.80 -0.44
N TRP A 509 -20.16 -9.61 0.12
CA TRP A 509 -21.35 -9.32 -0.70
C TRP A 509 -22.41 -8.54 0.06
N LEU A 510 -23.32 -7.96 -0.73
CA LEU A 510 -24.58 -7.41 -0.24
C LEU A 510 -25.71 -8.35 -0.63
N ASP A 511 -26.52 -8.78 0.33
CA ASP A 511 -27.74 -9.53 0.03
C ASP A 511 -28.86 -8.63 -0.54
N ALA A 512 -29.99 -9.24 -0.91
CA ALA A 512 -31.12 -8.52 -1.47
C ALA A 512 -31.72 -7.47 -0.51
N GLY A 513 -31.47 -7.58 0.78
CA GLY A 513 -31.85 -6.61 1.81
C GLY A 513 -30.83 -5.51 2.04
N GLY A 514 -29.70 -5.54 1.33
CA GLY A 514 -28.58 -4.60 1.52
C GLY A 514 -27.72 -4.89 2.74
N GLN A 515 -27.86 -6.07 3.37
CA GLN A 515 -27.00 -6.48 4.49
C GLN A 515 -25.64 -6.93 3.98
N LYS A 516 -24.59 -6.54 4.70
CA LYS A 516 -23.19 -6.87 4.41
C LYS A 516 -22.82 -8.24 4.96
N HIS A 517 -22.17 -9.05 4.16
CA HIS A 517 -21.72 -10.39 4.52
C HIS A 517 -20.29 -10.64 4.04
N GLU A 518 -19.59 -11.56 4.72
CA GLU A 518 -18.33 -12.10 4.27
C GLU A 518 -18.25 -13.62 4.49
N LYS A 519 -17.47 -14.30 3.67
CA LYS A 519 -17.15 -15.71 3.85
C LYS A 519 -15.79 -16.06 3.27
N VAL A 520 -15.07 -16.93 3.96
CA VAL A 520 -13.79 -17.50 3.50
C VAL A 520 -14.04 -18.94 3.12
N PHE A 521 -13.59 -19.33 1.92
CA PHE A 521 -13.68 -20.70 1.40
C PHE A 521 -12.27 -21.26 1.21
N ASP A 522 -11.96 -22.40 1.81
CA ASP A 522 -10.79 -23.19 1.42
C ASP A 522 -11.09 -23.87 0.08
N VAL A 523 -10.37 -23.53 -1.00
CA VAL A 523 -10.71 -23.97 -2.37
C VAL A 523 -9.69 -24.92 -2.97
N ALA A 524 -8.45 -24.92 -2.45
CA ALA A 524 -7.42 -25.89 -2.77
C ALA A 524 -6.43 -25.99 -1.59
N TRP A 525 -5.83 -27.16 -1.37
CA TRP A 525 -4.89 -27.37 -0.27
C TRP A 525 -3.94 -28.54 -0.54
N ALA A 526 -2.81 -28.54 0.16
CA ALA A 526 -1.84 -29.63 0.10
C ALA A 526 -2.22 -30.77 1.05
N GLY A 527 -1.85 -32.00 0.66
CA GLY A 527 -2.10 -33.20 1.44
C GLY A 527 -3.53 -33.72 1.37
N GLU A 528 -3.81 -34.83 2.07
CA GLU A 528 -5.11 -35.51 2.02
C GLU A 528 -6.08 -35.08 3.13
N ARG A 529 -5.97 -33.81 3.56
CA ARG A 529 -6.87 -33.23 4.56
C ARG A 529 -8.30 -33.10 4.02
N LYS A 530 -9.28 -33.21 4.90
CA LYS A 530 -10.69 -32.98 4.58
C LYS A 530 -11.29 -31.98 5.55
N PRO A 531 -12.17 -31.07 5.11
CA PRO A 531 -12.89 -30.19 6.02
C PRO A 531 -13.65 -30.98 7.10
N GLY A 532 -13.60 -30.49 8.33
CA GLY A 532 -14.33 -31.03 9.45
C GLY A 532 -15.84 -30.75 9.37
N PRO A 533 -16.60 -31.20 10.37
CA PRO A 533 -18.05 -30.93 10.45
C PRO A 533 -18.39 -29.46 10.55
N ASP A 534 -17.46 -28.62 11.01
CA ASP A 534 -17.55 -27.17 11.07
C ASP A 534 -17.21 -26.48 9.73
N GLY A 535 -16.89 -27.24 8.69
CA GLY A 535 -16.49 -26.77 7.37
C GLY A 535 -15.05 -26.25 7.29
N LYS A 536 -14.27 -26.29 8.38
CA LYS A 536 -12.87 -25.82 8.42
C LYS A 536 -11.90 -26.92 8.05
N LEU A 537 -10.89 -26.56 7.29
CA LEU A 537 -9.80 -27.47 6.95
C LEU A 537 -8.81 -27.57 8.13
N PRO A 538 -8.46 -28.76 8.61
CA PRO A 538 -7.46 -28.92 9.66
C PRO A 538 -6.12 -28.27 9.30
N ALA A 539 -5.34 -27.86 10.31
CA ALA A 539 -3.99 -27.33 10.11
C ALA A 539 -3.09 -28.34 9.40
N ILE A 540 -2.20 -27.84 8.54
CA ILE A 540 -1.27 -28.71 7.77
C ILE A 540 -0.19 -29.36 8.66
N GLY A 541 -0.01 -28.86 9.87
CA GLY A 541 1.08 -29.23 10.76
C GLY A 541 2.17 -28.16 10.81
N ASN A 542 3.24 -28.46 11.54
CA ASN A 542 4.34 -27.52 11.76
C ASN A 542 5.67 -28.30 11.78
N THR A 543 6.62 -27.89 10.93
CA THR A 543 7.96 -28.49 10.82
C THR A 543 9.05 -27.60 11.40
N VAL A 544 8.68 -26.52 12.10
CA VAL A 544 9.62 -25.56 12.67
C VAL A 544 10.31 -26.12 13.92
N ASP A 545 11.63 -26.10 13.94
CA ASP A 545 12.45 -26.27 15.14
C ASP A 545 12.79 -24.89 15.74
N LEU A 546 12.11 -24.55 16.82
CA LEU A 546 12.30 -23.27 17.52
C LEU A 546 13.66 -23.13 18.22
N LYS A 547 14.41 -24.24 18.43
CA LYS A 547 15.75 -24.19 19.05
C LYS A 547 16.81 -23.72 18.06
N THR A 548 16.62 -24.04 16.79
CA THR A 548 17.56 -23.73 15.71
C THR A 548 17.05 -22.66 14.76
N ALA A 549 15.78 -22.26 14.91
CA ALA A 549 15.06 -21.40 13.98
C ALA A 549 15.14 -21.93 12.53
N THR A 550 14.87 -23.21 12.34
CA THR A 550 14.85 -23.90 11.04
C THR A 550 13.51 -24.55 10.79
N TYR A 551 13.21 -24.89 9.54
CA TYR A 551 12.02 -25.65 9.16
C TYR A 551 12.34 -26.61 8.01
N ALA A 552 11.46 -27.56 7.74
CA ALA A 552 11.61 -28.51 6.65
C ALA A 552 10.41 -28.43 5.68
N ASN A 553 10.69 -28.42 4.37
CA ASN A 553 9.69 -28.46 3.30
C ASN A 553 9.20 -29.91 3.02
N THR A 554 8.87 -30.66 4.09
CA THR A 554 8.37 -32.05 3.99
C THR A 554 6.85 -32.14 3.91
N ILE A 555 6.16 -31.04 4.14
CA ILE A 555 4.70 -30.87 4.00
C ILE A 555 4.41 -29.71 3.05
N GLY A 556 3.15 -29.56 2.64
CA GLY A 556 2.78 -28.51 1.69
C GLY A 556 3.03 -28.91 0.22
N ALA A 557 2.75 -27.99 -0.69
CA ALA A 557 2.89 -28.17 -2.14
C ALA A 557 3.68 -27.02 -2.79
N ALA A 558 4.41 -27.31 -3.86
CA ALA A 558 5.12 -26.26 -4.61
C ALA A 558 4.17 -25.41 -5.46
N GLU A 559 3.05 -25.98 -5.87
CA GLU A 559 2.01 -25.34 -6.66
C GLU A 559 0.64 -25.81 -6.17
N LEU A 560 -0.31 -24.88 -6.15
CA LEU A 560 -1.74 -25.17 -5.96
C LEU A 560 -2.51 -24.48 -7.07
N ALA A 561 -3.52 -25.17 -7.64
CA ALA A 561 -4.36 -24.62 -8.69
C ALA A 561 -5.79 -25.15 -8.54
N VAL A 562 -6.78 -24.32 -8.88
CA VAL A 562 -8.21 -24.70 -8.83
C VAL A 562 -9.03 -23.85 -9.79
N ALA A 563 -10.02 -24.49 -10.44
CA ALA A 563 -11.15 -23.82 -11.06
C ALA A 563 -12.34 -23.90 -10.09
N TRP A 564 -12.66 -22.79 -9.46
CA TRP A 564 -13.69 -22.73 -8.41
C TRP A 564 -14.84 -21.83 -8.81
N SER A 565 -16.06 -22.29 -8.59
CA SER A 565 -17.28 -21.50 -8.75
C SER A 565 -17.95 -21.33 -7.40
N ASP A 566 -18.44 -20.12 -7.12
CA ASP A 566 -19.08 -19.79 -5.86
C ASP A 566 -20.39 -20.60 -5.69
N PRO A 567 -20.46 -21.55 -4.71
CA PRO A 567 -21.64 -22.36 -4.50
C PRO A 567 -22.84 -21.57 -3.92
N GLU A 568 -22.57 -20.37 -3.40
CA GLU A 568 -23.55 -19.47 -2.78
C GLU A 568 -23.79 -18.21 -3.62
N PHE A 569 -23.46 -18.26 -4.92
CA PHE A 569 -23.65 -17.14 -5.82
C PHE A 569 -25.13 -16.86 -6.10
N LYS A 570 -25.47 -15.59 -6.07
CA LYS A 570 -26.79 -15.11 -6.52
C LYS A 570 -26.61 -13.95 -7.49
N SER A 571 -27.11 -14.12 -8.68
CA SER A 571 -26.91 -13.17 -9.80
C SER A 571 -27.50 -11.76 -9.57
N GLY A 572 -28.37 -11.59 -8.58
CA GLY A 572 -28.93 -10.29 -8.18
C GLY A 572 -28.14 -9.57 -7.09
N GLU A 573 -27.12 -10.20 -6.50
CA GLU A 573 -26.34 -9.64 -5.39
C GLU A 573 -24.99 -9.10 -5.88
N ARG A 574 -24.57 -7.91 -5.39
CA ARG A 574 -23.22 -7.39 -5.62
C ARG A 574 -22.23 -8.16 -4.78
N ALA A 575 -21.09 -8.53 -5.35
CA ALA A 575 -20.06 -9.27 -4.64
C ALA A 575 -18.64 -8.82 -5.02
N VAL A 576 -17.70 -9.11 -4.14
CA VAL A 576 -16.27 -8.93 -4.36
C VAL A 576 -15.56 -10.20 -3.94
N TYR A 577 -14.55 -10.62 -4.71
CA TYR A 577 -13.78 -11.84 -4.48
C TYR A 577 -12.29 -11.54 -4.57
N TYR A 578 -11.52 -12.03 -3.61
CA TYR A 578 -10.06 -12.07 -3.73
C TYR A 578 -9.50 -13.38 -3.20
N VAL A 579 -8.29 -13.70 -3.60
CA VAL A 579 -7.59 -14.91 -3.20
C VAL A 579 -6.62 -14.60 -2.07
N ARG A 580 -6.54 -15.50 -1.09
CA ARG A 580 -5.46 -15.56 -0.10
C ARG A 580 -4.76 -16.90 -0.20
N VAL A 581 -3.44 -16.89 -0.35
CA VAL A 581 -2.58 -18.08 -0.41
C VAL A 581 -1.74 -18.12 0.85
N LEU A 582 -1.66 -19.27 1.52
CA LEU A 582 -0.87 -19.44 2.75
C LEU A 582 0.27 -20.42 2.50
N GLU A 583 1.46 -20.10 3.03
CA GLU A 583 2.57 -21.06 3.19
C GLU A 583 2.38 -21.93 4.43
N ILE A 584 3.15 -23.01 4.55
CA ILE A 584 3.30 -23.74 5.81
C ILE A 584 4.03 -22.87 6.84
N PRO A 585 3.92 -23.13 8.16
CA PRO A 585 4.61 -22.33 9.18
C PRO A 585 6.12 -22.29 9.01
N THR A 586 6.72 -21.10 9.17
CA THR A 586 8.16 -20.85 9.22
C THR A 586 8.53 -20.09 10.50
N PRO A 587 9.80 -20.02 10.92
CA PRO A 587 10.19 -19.18 12.05
C PRO A 587 9.94 -17.70 11.74
N ARG A 588 9.38 -16.94 12.71
CA ARG A 588 9.26 -15.49 12.62
C ARG A 588 10.63 -14.82 12.87
N TRP A 589 10.88 -13.62 12.35
CA TRP A 589 12.15 -12.89 12.50
C TRP A 589 12.62 -12.79 13.97
N SER A 590 11.68 -12.59 14.88
CA SER A 590 11.98 -12.52 16.32
C SER A 590 12.51 -13.84 16.89
N THR A 591 12.14 -14.97 16.31
CA THR A 591 12.69 -16.30 16.63
C THR A 591 14.10 -16.45 16.09
N TYR A 592 14.37 -16.03 14.83
CA TYR A 592 15.73 -16.01 14.27
C TYR A 592 16.68 -15.18 15.12
N ASP A 593 16.28 -13.96 15.49
CA ASP A 593 17.10 -13.07 16.31
C ASP A 593 17.30 -13.60 17.73
N ALA A 594 16.25 -14.15 18.37
CA ALA A 594 16.36 -14.74 19.70
C ALA A 594 17.35 -15.90 19.73
N VAL A 595 17.29 -16.79 18.72
CA VAL A 595 18.22 -17.94 18.60
C VAL A 595 19.66 -17.45 18.37
N ARG A 596 19.89 -16.52 17.45
CA ARG A 596 21.23 -15.94 17.16
C ARG A 596 21.85 -15.29 18.39
N LEU A 597 21.04 -14.59 19.17
CA LEU A 597 21.48 -13.87 20.37
C LEU A 597 21.45 -14.74 21.63
N LYS A 598 21.00 -15.98 21.55
CA LYS A 598 20.81 -16.89 22.70
C LYS A 598 19.90 -16.27 23.77
N LEU A 599 18.82 -15.64 23.34
CA LEU A 599 17.82 -15.01 24.18
C LEU A 599 16.55 -15.88 24.26
N PRO A 600 15.74 -15.72 25.32
CA PRO A 600 14.40 -16.30 25.36
C PRO A 600 13.54 -15.76 24.21
N LEU A 601 12.66 -16.60 23.66
CA LEU A 601 11.65 -16.15 22.69
C LEU A 601 10.72 -15.11 23.32
N PRO A 602 10.40 -14.04 22.62
CA PRO A 602 9.37 -13.09 23.06
C PRO A 602 8.03 -13.80 23.29
N LYS A 603 7.27 -13.35 24.28
CA LYS A 603 5.96 -13.95 24.64
C LYS A 603 4.77 -13.20 24.04
N ASP A 604 4.99 -12.00 23.57
CA ASP A 604 3.98 -11.06 23.05
C ASP A 604 3.84 -11.10 21.52
N VAL A 605 4.63 -11.94 20.85
CA VAL A 605 4.53 -12.23 19.41
C VAL A 605 4.62 -13.73 19.15
N PRO A 606 3.99 -14.24 18.07
CA PRO A 606 4.08 -15.66 17.71
C PRO A 606 5.54 -16.04 17.38
N PRO A 607 5.99 -17.25 17.73
CA PRO A 607 7.32 -17.72 17.35
C PRO A 607 7.42 -18.16 15.88
N THR A 608 6.30 -18.38 15.23
CA THR A 608 6.20 -18.81 13.84
C THR A 608 5.25 -17.90 13.06
N ILE A 609 5.43 -17.84 11.75
CA ILE A 609 4.58 -17.12 10.83
C ILE A 609 4.14 -18.05 9.69
N GLN A 610 2.94 -17.85 9.15
CA GLN A 610 2.51 -18.41 7.87
C GLN A 610 2.47 -17.28 6.85
N GLU A 611 3.55 -17.15 6.07
CA GLU A 611 3.64 -16.18 5.01
C GLU A 611 2.50 -16.39 4.01
N ARG A 612 2.11 -15.31 3.34
CA ARG A 612 0.93 -15.33 2.49
C ARG A 612 0.99 -14.35 1.33
N ALA A 613 0.12 -14.57 0.37
CA ALA A 613 -0.13 -13.63 -0.70
C ALA A 613 -1.64 -13.36 -0.85
N TRP A 614 -1.98 -12.17 -1.37
CA TRP A 614 -3.37 -11.76 -1.63
C TRP A 614 -3.47 -11.18 -3.06
N SER A 615 -4.38 -11.72 -3.87
CA SER A 615 -4.67 -11.12 -5.17
C SER A 615 -5.43 -9.81 -5.02
N SER A 616 -5.32 -8.91 -5.99
CA SER A 616 -6.30 -7.85 -6.16
C SER A 616 -7.69 -8.45 -6.36
N PRO A 617 -8.75 -7.77 -5.86
CA PRO A 617 -10.11 -8.28 -5.96
C PRO A 617 -10.66 -8.27 -7.39
N ILE A 618 -11.66 -9.14 -7.64
CA ILE A 618 -12.57 -9.09 -8.78
C ILE A 618 -13.96 -8.74 -8.26
N TRP A 619 -14.59 -7.72 -8.83
CA TRP A 619 -15.93 -7.28 -8.45
C TRP A 619 -16.99 -7.88 -9.38
N TYR A 620 -18.12 -8.26 -8.81
CA TYR A 620 -19.31 -8.65 -9.55
C TYR A 620 -20.43 -7.63 -9.32
N THR A 621 -21.00 -7.11 -10.42
CA THR A 621 -22.12 -6.18 -10.40
C THR A 621 -23.25 -6.75 -11.24
N PRO A 622 -24.49 -6.91 -10.71
CA PRO A 622 -25.70 -7.17 -11.46
C PRO A 622 -25.96 -6.04 -12.47
N SER A 623 -26.32 -6.35 -13.72
CA SER A 623 -26.59 -5.39 -14.81
C SER A 623 -28.08 -5.30 -15.13
#